data_50a731e8b73042d6a82137f27430b2c4
#
_entry.id   50a731e8b73042d6a82137f27430b2c4
#
_cell.length_a   1.000
_cell.length_b   1.000
_cell.length_c   1.000
_cell.angle_alpha   90.00
_cell.angle_beta   90.00
_cell.angle_gamma   90.00
#
_symmetry.space_group_name_H-M   'P 1'
#
loop_
_entity.id
_entity.type
_entity.pdbx_description
1 polymer ?
#
loop_
_entity_poly.entity_id
_entity_poly.type
_entity_poly.pdbx_seq_one_letter_code
_entity_poly.pdbx_strand_id
1 'polypeptide(L)'
;MSRLLTSITQRLLQSVTFAILLTLISSFIFTGATWAASSALGVDNGHLSSCPASNNCVVSQNADKKHAIDPIPYHVDRNVAKETLLKVISVVPRTEVIEQTDNYIHALSKSRIFQFVDDVEFYLPPNESVIHLRSASRVGESDLGVNRRRVEQIRLALRDLNI
;
A
#
# COMPACT_ATOMS: atom_id res chain seq x y z
N MET A 1 -36.74 24.58 57.42
CA MET A 1 -35.27 24.51 57.13
C MET A 1 -34.85 23.24 56.41
N SER A 2 -35.45 22.05 56.61
CA SER A 2 -35.04 20.77 56.00
C SER A 2 -35.26 20.67 54.45
N ARG A 3 -36.32 21.24 53.91
CA ARG A 3 -36.65 21.16 52.47
C ARG A 3 -35.73 22.01 51.57
N LEU A 4 -35.13 23.05 52.05
CA LEU A 4 -34.18 23.89 51.29
C LEU A 4 -32.81 23.22 51.18
N LEU A 5 -32.36 22.53 52.21
CA LEU A 5 -31.10 21.79 52.21
C LEU A 5 -31.12 20.58 51.23
N THR A 6 -32.27 19.87 51.17
CA THR A 6 -32.42 18.75 50.22
C THR A 6 -32.43 19.20 48.75
N SER A 7 -32.97 20.36 48.43
CA SER A 7 -32.98 20.87 47.05
C SER A 7 -31.60 21.36 46.59
N ILE A 8 -30.79 21.90 47.48
CA ILE A 8 -29.44 22.36 47.18
C ILE A 8 -28.50 21.16 46.95
N THR A 9 -28.57 20.13 47.79
CA THR A 9 -27.77 18.91 47.62
C THR A 9 -28.16 18.13 46.37
N GLN A 10 -29.43 18.06 46.01
CA GLN A 10 -29.85 17.44 44.75
C GLN A 10 -29.34 18.19 43.49
N ARG A 11 -29.37 19.50 43.50
CA ARG A 11 -28.85 20.31 42.38
C ARG A 11 -27.33 20.20 42.24
N LEU A 12 -26.60 20.18 43.35
CA LEU A 12 -25.15 19.95 43.34
C LEU A 12 -24.79 18.54 42.84
N LEU A 13 -25.54 17.52 43.27
CA LEU A 13 -25.30 16.14 42.81
C LEU A 13 -25.56 16.00 41.31
N GLN A 14 -26.63 16.61 40.78
CA GLN A 14 -26.95 16.62 39.36
C GLN A 14 -25.90 17.36 38.51
N SER A 15 -25.36 18.49 39.00
CA SER A 15 -24.32 19.22 38.28
C SER A 15 -22.99 18.45 38.24
N VAL A 16 -22.62 17.73 39.30
CA VAL A 16 -21.39 16.93 39.35
C VAL A 16 -21.51 15.69 38.45
N THR A 17 -22.67 15.01 38.44
CA THR A 17 -22.88 13.85 37.54
C THR A 17 -22.89 14.26 36.06
N PHE A 18 -23.45 15.46 35.74
CA PHE A 18 -23.44 15.97 34.37
C PHE A 18 -22.03 16.34 33.91
N ALA A 19 -21.22 16.95 34.79
CA ALA A 19 -19.83 17.29 34.51
C ALA A 19 -18.96 16.02 34.27
N ILE A 20 -19.13 14.97 35.08
CA ILE A 20 -18.42 13.71 34.93
C ILE A 20 -18.83 12.99 33.64
N LEU A 21 -20.10 13.04 33.26
CA LEU A 21 -20.59 12.45 32.02
C LEU A 21 -20.01 13.17 30.78
N LEU A 22 -19.91 14.51 30.83
CA LEU A 22 -19.30 15.30 29.74
C LEU A 22 -17.79 15.00 29.58
N THR A 23 -17.06 14.81 30.68
CA THR A 23 -15.63 14.47 30.61
C THR A 23 -15.37 13.07 30.08
N LEU A 24 -16.23 12.10 30.40
CA LEU A 24 -16.15 10.74 29.86
C LEU A 24 -16.45 10.67 28.37
N ILE A 25 -17.39 11.47 27.85
CA ILE A 25 -17.70 11.55 26.42
C ILE A 25 -16.56 12.23 25.66
N SER A 26 -15.90 13.24 26.23
CA SER A 26 -14.75 13.92 25.62
C SER A 26 -13.53 13.01 25.47
N SER A 27 -13.37 12.02 26.33
CA SER A 27 -12.25 11.07 26.27
C SER A 27 -12.38 10.01 25.16
N PHE A 28 -13.59 9.82 24.62
CA PHE A 28 -13.84 8.83 23.55
C PHE A 28 -13.66 9.36 22.13
N ILE A 29 -13.48 10.66 21.93
CA ILE A 29 -13.40 11.29 20.59
C ILE A 29 -11.97 11.34 20.06
N PHE A 30 -10.95 10.93 20.84
CA PHE A 30 -9.55 10.99 20.43
C PHE A 30 -8.90 9.62 20.21
N THR A 31 -9.65 8.62 19.77
CA THR A 31 -9.03 7.51 19.04
C THR A 31 -8.83 8.00 17.61
N GLY A 32 -7.74 8.70 17.39
CA GLY A 32 -7.29 9.04 16.05
C GLY A 32 -7.20 7.73 15.26
N ALA A 33 -8.07 7.56 14.29
CA ALA A 33 -7.86 6.60 13.23
C ALA A 33 -6.51 6.98 12.61
N THR A 34 -5.46 6.25 12.95
CA THR A 34 -4.23 6.27 12.17
C THR A 34 -4.62 5.72 10.81
N TRP A 35 -4.98 6.60 9.89
CA TRP A 35 -5.02 6.28 8.49
C TRP A 35 -3.61 5.79 8.18
N ALA A 36 -3.48 4.51 7.89
CA ALA A 36 -2.26 4.00 7.31
C ALA A 36 -1.95 4.92 6.14
N ALA A 37 -0.83 5.63 6.21
CA ALA A 37 -0.42 6.51 5.15
C ALA A 37 -0.39 5.64 3.89
N SER A 38 -1.30 5.90 2.97
CA SER A 38 -1.25 5.33 1.64
C SER A 38 0.14 5.68 1.13
N SER A 39 1.02 4.69 0.98
CA SER A 39 2.33 4.94 0.38
C SER A 39 2.07 5.62 -0.94
N ALA A 40 2.63 6.81 -1.15
CA ALA A 40 2.47 7.54 -2.39
C ALA A 40 2.83 6.60 -3.54
N LEU A 41 1.98 6.51 -4.56
CA LEU A 41 2.27 5.75 -5.77
C LEU A 41 3.08 6.63 -6.73
N GLY A 42 3.79 5.98 -7.63
CA GLY A 42 4.59 6.68 -8.63
C GLY A 42 6.08 6.74 -8.31
N VAL A 43 6.78 7.51 -9.12
CA VAL A 43 8.24 7.70 -9.03
C VAL A 43 8.53 9.09 -8.51
N ASP A 44 9.25 9.17 -7.41
CA ASP A 44 9.78 10.42 -6.86
C ASP A 44 11.31 10.37 -6.86
N ASN A 45 11.95 11.37 -7.47
CA ASN A 45 13.41 11.48 -7.59
C ASN A 45 14.09 10.17 -8.09
N GLY A 46 13.46 9.46 -9.04
CA GLY A 46 13.97 8.22 -9.61
C GLY A 46 13.73 6.96 -8.75
N HIS A 47 12.91 7.05 -7.72
CA HIS A 47 12.59 5.94 -6.83
C HIS A 47 11.10 5.70 -6.71
N LEU A 48 10.74 4.43 -6.68
CA LEU A 48 9.43 3.97 -6.22
C LEU A 48 9.34 4.12 -4.70
N SER A 49 8.13 4.27 -4.18
CA SER A 49 7.90 4.39 -2.75
C SER A 49 8.40 3.17 -1.97
N SER A 50 8.92 3.38 -0.79
CA SER A 50 9.31 2.30 0.13
C SER A 50 8.10 1.47 0.57
N CYS A 51 8.35 0.24 1.00
CA CYS A 51 7.34 -0.59 1.63
C CYS A 51 6.97 -0.08 3.03
N PRO A 52 5.70 -0.22 3.44
CA PRO A 52 5.32 -0.05 4.85
C PRO A 52 5.95 -1.15 5.72
N ALA A 53 5.83 -1.04 7.04
CA ALA A 53 6.36 -2.04 7.97
C ALA A 53 5.68 -3.42 7.88
N SER A 54 4.49 -3.50 7.27
CA SER A 54 3.70 -4.73 7.10
C SER A 54 4.33 -5.71 6.10
N ASN A 55 4.05 -7.02 6.28
CA ASN A 55 4.62 -8.10 5.44
C ASN A 55 3.90 -8.30 4.09
N ASN A 56 3.27 -7.28 3.53
CA ASN A 56 2.43 -7.37 2.34
C ASN A 56 2.96 -6.53 1.16
N CYS A 57 4.27 -6.29 1.15
CA CYS A 57 4.92 -5.47 0.13
C CYS A 57 6.33 -5.99 -0.20
N VAL A 58 6.73 -5.86 -1.46
CA VAL A 58 8.11 -6.00 -1.93
C VAL A 58 8.47 -4.80 -2.82
N VAL A 59 9.73 -4.38 -2.78
CA VAL A 59 10.25 -3.29 -3.62
C VAL A 59 11.72 -3.53 -3.96
N SER A 60 12.13 -3.12 -5.17
CA SER A 60 13.51 -3.34 -5.65
C SER A 60 14.47 -2.20 -5.34
N GLN A 61 13.98 -1.10 -4.79
CA GLN A 61 14.81 0.06 -4.47
C GLN A 61 14.74 0.37 -2.99
N ASN A 62 15.89 0.66 -2.36
CA ASN A 62 16.00 1.13 -0.98
C ASN A 62 15.24 0.29 0.06
N ALA A 63 15.12 -1.01 -0.19
CA ALA A 63 14.37 -1.93 0.67
C ALA A 63 15.22 -2.44 1.83
N ASP A 64 14.57 -2.66 2.97
CA ASP A 64 15.15 -3.50 4.02
C ASP A 64 15.15 -4.98 3.58
N LYS A 65 15.88 -5.82 4.30
CA LYS A 65 16.08 -7.24 3.97
C LYS A 65 14.75 -8.02 3.79
N LYS A 66 13.70 -7.63 4.48
CA LYS A 66 12.40 -8.30 4.49
C LYS A 66 11.60 -8.00 3.21
N HIS A 67 11.66 -6.76 2.74
CA HIS A 67 10.90 -6.26 1.60
C HIS A 67 11.70 -6.27 0.29
N ALA A 68 13.02 -6.52 0.38
CA ALA A 68 13.89 -6.51 -0.79
C ALA A 68 13.51 -7.58 -1.80
N ILE A 69 13.52 -7.18 -3.07
CA ILE A 69 13.44 -8.05 -4.24
C ILE A 69 14.37 -7.46 -5.31
N ASP A 70 15.00 -8.30 -6.14
CA ASP A 70 15.90 -7.79 -7.17
C ASP A 70 15.13 -7.07 -8.29
N PRO A 71 15.68 -6.01 -8.91
CA PRO A 71 15.16 -5.47 -10.14
C PRO A 71 15.24 -6.51 -11.26
N ILE A 72 14.52 -6.30 -12.36
CA ILE A 72 14.55 -7.19 -13.52
C ILE A 72 15.49 -6.56 -14.56
N PRO A 73 16.66 -7.14 -14.83
CA PRO A 73 17.54 -6.65 -15.90
C PRO A 73 16.96 -7.00 -17.27
N TYR A 74 17.26 -6.16 -18.28
CA TYR A 74 16.94 -6.42 -19.68
C TYR A 74 18.12 -6.07 -20.58
N HIS A 75 18.16 -6.66 -21.79
CA HIS A 75 19.27 -6.53 -22.75
C HIS A 75 18.84 -5.93 -24.09
N VAL A 76 17.58 -5.63 -24.23
CA VAL A 76 16.98 -5.05 -25.43
C VAL A 76 16.79 -3.54 -25.26
N ASP A 77 16.29 -2.88 -26.31
CA ASP A 77 15.88 -1.48 -26.18
C ASP A 77 14.80 -1.31 -25.10
N ARG A 78 14.84 -0.18 -24.37
CA ARG A 78 13.93 0.12 -23.27
C ARG A 78 12.44 0.06 -23.68
N ASN A 79 12.11 0.52 -24.88
CA ASN A 79 10.73 0.49 -25.36
C ASN A 79 10.30 -0.96 -25.66
N VAL A 80 11.20 -1.77 -26.22
CA VAL A 80 10.94 -3.21 -26.41
C VAL A 80 10.73 -3.91 -25.08
N ALA A 81 11.56 -3.63 -24.08
CA ALA A 81 11.40 -4.18 -22.74
C ALA A 81 10.04 -3.76 -22.12
N LYS A 82 9.68 -2.49 -22.24
CA LYS A 82 8.40 -1.96 -21.75
C LYS A 82 7.19 -2.59 -22.44
N GLU A 83 7.21 -2.68 -23.77
CA GLU A 83 6.12 -3.33 -24.53
C GLU A 83 5.97 -4.80 -24.18
N THR A 84 7.09 -5.50 -23.99
CA THR A 84 7.08 -6.91 -23.58
C THR A 84 6.54 -7.07 -22.17
N LEU A 85 6.93 -6.19 -21.24
CA LEU A 85 6.36 -6.14 -19.89
C LEU A 85 4.83 -5.93 -19.92
N LEU A 86 4.33 -4.98 -20.73
CA LEU A 86 2.90 -4.75 -20.90
C LEU A 86 2.16 -5.99 -21.42
N LYS A 87 2.74 -6.72 -22.40
CA LYS A 87 2.20 -7.99 -22.88
C LYS A 87 2.15 -9.04 -21.76
N VAL A 88 3.22 -9.17 -20.97
CA VAL A 88 3.25 -10.09 -19.83
C VAL A 88 2.17 -9.71 -18.81
N ILE A 89 2.06 -8.43 -18.42
CA ILE A 89 1.05 -7.98 -17.45
C ILE A 89 -0.37 -8.27 -17.95
N SER A 90 -0.64 -8.09 -19.26
CA SER A 90 -1.96 -8.28 -19.84
C SER A 90 -2.49 -9.73 -19.74
N VAL A 91 -1.62 -10.70 -19.58
CA VAL A 91 -2.00 -12.11 -19.39
C VAL A 91 -1.95 -12.57 -17.93
N VAL A 92 -1.51 -11.72 -17.00
CA VAL A 92 -1.58 -12.01 -15.55
C VAL A 92 -3.05 -11.95 -15.11
N PRO A 93 -3.60 -13.04 -14.56
CA PRO A 93 -5.01 -13.08 -14.19
C PRO A 93 -5.41 -11.95 -13.21
N ARG A 94 -6.54 -11.30 -13.46
CA ARG A 94 -7.13 -10.25 -12.61
C ARG A 94 -6.20 -9.06 -12.38
N THR A 95 -5.35 -8.77 -13.37
CA THR A 95 -4.42 -7.64 -13.36
C THR A 95 -4.77 -6.71 -14.51
N GLU A 96 -4.85 -5.42 -14.22
CA GLU A 96 -5.24 -4.37 -15.15
C GLU A 96 -4.25 -3.21 -15.04
N VAL A 97 -3.69 -2.77 -16.16
CA VAL A 97 -2.88 -1.55 -16.23
C VAL A 97 -3.81 -0.35 -16.15
N ILE A 98 -3.63 0.50 -15.16
CA ILE A 98 -4.47 1.69 -14.92
C ILE A 98 -3.74 3.00 -15.22
N GLU A 99 -2.41 2.97 -15.26
CA GLU A 99 -1.59 4.12 -15.63
C GLU A 99 -0.36 3.65 -16.40
N GLN A 100 0.00 4.40 -17.43
CA GLN A 100 1.21 4.19 -18.22
C GLN A 100 1.76 5.53 -18.69
N THR A 101 3.05 5.77 -18.39
CA THR A 101 3.83 6.88 -18.92
C THR A 101 5.01 6.37 -19.74
N ASP A 102 5.94 7.23 -20.13
CA ASP A 102 7.14 6.81 -20.87
C ASP A 102 7.99 5.79 -20.11
N ASN A 103 8.16 5.98 -18.80
CA ASN A 103 9.07 5.17 -17.97
C ASN A 103 8.39 4.54 -16.74
N TYR A 104 7.08 4.62 -16.61
CA TYR A 104 6.34 4.10 -15.45
C TYR A 104 5.06 3.37 -15.89
N ILE A 105 4.75 2.29 -15.21
CA ILE A 105 3.52 1.51 -15.36
C ILE A 105 2.96 1.23 -13.98
N HIS A 106 1.66 1.49 -13.79
CA HIS A 106 0.91 1.09 -12.61
C HIS A 106 -0.22 0.14 -13.00
N ALA A 107 -0.26 -1.00 -12.37
CA ALA A 107 -1.31 -1.99 -12.53
C ALA A 107 -1.97 -2.32 -11.20
N LEU A 108 -3.24 -2.67 -11.23
CA LEU A 108 -3.97 -3.25 -10.11
C LEU A 108 -4.11 -4.75 -10.30
N SER A 109 -3.79 -5.51 -9.27
CA SER A 109 -4.03 -6.95 -9.25
C SER A 109 -4.99 -7.31 -8.11
N LYS A 110 -6.00 -8.15 -8.39
CA LYS A 110 -7.04 -8.51 -7.42
C LYS A 110 -6.92 -9.97 -6.99
N SER A 111 -7.05 -10.24 -5.70
CA SER A 111 -7.09 -11.61 -5.20
C SER A 111 -8.38 -12.32 -5.66
N ARG A 112 -8.30 -13.65 -5.82
CA ARG A 112 -9.39 -14.45 -6.39
C ARG A 112 -10.65 -14.49 -5.50
N ILE A 113 -10.48 -14.61 -4.19
CA ILE A 113 -11.57 -14.90 -3.25
C ILE A 113 -11.99 -13.60 -2.54
N PHE A 114 -11.08 -12.93 -1.88
CA PHE A 114 -11.39 -11.78 -1.04
C PHE A 114 -11.39 -10.44 -1.77
N GLN A 115 -11.04 -10.44 -3.07
CA GLN A 115 -10.97 -9.23 -3.90
C GLN A 115 -10.04 -8.14 -3.34
N PHE A 116 -9.04 -8.54 -2.53
CA PHE A 116 -8.00 -7.62 -2.08
C PHE A 116 -7.27 -7.06 -3.28
N VAL A 117 -7.02 -5.76 -3.23
CA VAL A 117 -6.36 -5.03 -4.30
C VAL A 117 -4.90 -4.80 -3.93
N ASP A 118 -4.02 -5.17 -4.85
CA ASP A 118 -2.59 -4.90 -4.78
C ASP A 118 -2.21 -3.88 -5.85
N ASP A 119 -1.40 -2.90 -5.49
CA ASP A 119 -0.73 -1.99 -6.42
C ASP A 119 0.56 -2.65 -6.90
N VAL A 120 0.73 -2.71 -8.22
CA VAL A 120 1.91 -3.26 -8.88
C VAL A 120 2.50 -2.19 -9.78
N GLU A 121 3.69 -1.72 -9.43
CA GLU A 121 4.35 -0.60 -10.07
C GLU A 121 5.65 -1.06 -10.73
N PHE A 122 5.93 -0.53 -11.90
CA PHE A 122 7.17 -0.77 -12.64
C PHE A 122 7.75 0.56 -13.11
N TYR A 123 9.06 0.72 -12.91
CA TYR A 123 9.79 1.89 -13.33
C TYR A 123 11.01 1.49 -14.16
N LEU A 124 11.12 2.02 -15.38
CA LEU A 124 12.22 1.81 -16.32
C LEU A 124 13.04 3.10 -16.42
N PRO A 125 14.07 3.28 -15.58
CA PRO A 125 14.88 4.49 -15.64
C PRO A 125 15.54 4.66 -17.02
N PRO A 126 15.65 5.90 -17.52
CA PRO A 126 16.20 6.13 -18.87
C PRO A 126 17.68 5.79 -18.99
N ASN A 127 18.42 5.77 -17.88
CA ASN A 127 19.87 5.59 -17.84
C ASN A 127 20.33 4.21 -17.33
N GLU A 128 19.40 3.29 -17.12
CA GLU A 128 19.68 1.95 -16.60
C GLU A 128 18.91 0.89 -17.39
N SER A 129 19.53 -0.27 -17.62
CA SER A 129 18.88 -1.39 -18.32
C SER A 129 18.23 -2.34 -17.30
N VAL A 130 17.38 -1.80 -16.43
CA VAL A 130 16.64 -2.56 -15.43
C VAL A 130 15.20 -2.06 -15.30
N ILE A 131 14.31 -2.95 -14.90
CA ILE A 131 12.96 -2.61 -14.48
C ILE A 131 12.94 -2.65 -12.95
N HIS A 132 12.85 -1.51 -12.32
CA HIS A 132 12.51 -1.43 -10.90
C HIS A 132 11.04 -1.74 -10.70
N LEU A 133 10.71 -2.28 -9.55
CA LEU A 133 9.33 -2.71 -9.29
C LEU A 133 8.97 -2.59 -7.82
N ARG A 134 7.68 -2.42 -7.58
CA ARG A 134 7.06 -2.50 -6.27
C ARG A 134 5.73 -3.25 -6.40
N SER A 135 5.42 -4.12 -5.45
CA SER A 135 4.12 -4.78 -5.38
C SER A 135 3.65 -4.81 -3.93
N ALA A 136 2.51 -4.20 -3.66
CA ALA A 136 2.02 -3.97 -2.30
C ALA A 136 0.51 -4.10 -2.20
N SER A 137 0.03 -4.78 -1.17
CA SER A 137 -1.39 -4.84 -0.87
C SER A 137 -1.86 -3.54 -0.21
N ARG A 138 -3.04 -3.04 -0.61
CA ARG A 138 -3.64 -1.84 -0.03
C ARG A 138 -4.10 -2.02 1.42
N VAL A 139 -4.36 -3.25 1.81
CA VAL A 139 -4.88 -3.60 3.14
C VAL A 139 -4.20 -4.85 3.69
N GLY A 140 -4.26 -5.01 5.02
CA GLY A 140 -3.76 -6.20 5.72
C GLY A 140 -2.28 -6.09 6.11
N GLU A 141 -1.90 -6.93 7.09
CA GLU A 141 -0.54 -6.99 7.64
C GLU A 141 0.34 -8.01 6.91
N SER A 142 -0.25 -8.94 6.15
CA SER A 142 0.47 -9.98 5.41
C SER A 142 -0.33 -10.43 4.19
N ASP A 143 0.38 -10.65 3.08
CA ASP A 143 -0.16 -11.19 1.84
C ASP A 143 0.24 -12.67 1.62
N LEU A 144 0.83 -13.33 2.61
CA LEU A 144 1.36 -14.68 2.53
C LEU A 144 2.36 -14.86 1.35
N GLY A 145 3.06 -13.80 0.97
CA GLY A 145 4.05 -13.78 -0.10
C GLY A 145 3.45 -13.71 -1.52
N VAL A 146 2.20 -13.33 -1.68
CA VAL A 146 1.54 -13.20 -2.99
C VAL A 146 2.24 -12.16 -3.86
N ASN A 147 2.58 -10.99 -3.30
CA ASN A 147 3.28 -9.94 -4.03
C ASN A 147 4.65 -10.41 -4.55
N ARG A 148 5.45 -11.08 -3.73
CA ARG A 148 6.74 -11.64 -4.15
C ARG A 148 6.57 -12.67 -5.25
N ARG A 149 5.67 -13.64 -5.10
CA ARG A 149 5.42 -14.67 -6.14
C ARG A 149 4.95 -14.07 -7.44
N ARG A 150 4.09 -13.06 -7.43
CA ARG A 150 3.65 -12.34 -8.64
C ARG A 150 4.83 -11.75 -9.39
N VAL A 151 5.70 -11.03 -8.70
CA VAL A 151 6.90 -10.44 -9.29
C VAL A 151 7.83 -11.48 -9.88
N GLU A 152 8.07 -12.58 -9.16
CA GLU A 152 8.91 -13.66 -9.69
C GLU A 152 8.30 -14.35 -10.91
N GLN A 153 6.99 -14.51 -10.97
CA GLN A 153 6.31 -15.03 -12.18
C GLN A 153 6.48 -14.08 -13.37
N ILE A 154 6.34 -12.78 -13.16
CA ILE A 154 6.58 -11.78 -14.21
C ILE A 154 8.05 -11.82 -14.66
N ARG A 155 9.00 -11.88 -13.73
CA ARG A 155 10.44 -12.03 -14.02
C ARG A 155 10.73 -13.25 -14.89
N LEU A 156 10.17 -14.40 -14.54
CA LEU A 156 10.32 -15.63 -15.29
C LEU A 156 9.77 -15.50 -16.71
N ALA A 157 8.57 -14.93 -16.86
CA ALA A 157 7.95 -14.73 -18.17
C ALA A 157 8.78 -13.79 -19.07
N LEU A 158 9.32 -12.69 -18.51
CA LEU A 158 10.18 -11.77 -19.25
C LEU A 158 11.49 -12.45 -19.68
N ARG A 159 12.12 -13.22 -18.80
CA ARG A 159 13.31 -14.00 -19.12
C ARG A 159 13.03 -15.02 -20.24
N ASP A 160 11.91 -15.72 -20.21
CA ASP A 160 11.53 -16.71 -21.24
C ASP A 160 11.24 -16.04 -22.59
N LEU A 161 10.93 -14.74 -22.59
CA LEU A 161 10.79 -13.90 -23.79
C LEU A 161 12.11 -13.23 -24.24
N ASN A 162 13.23 -13.57 -23.59
CA ASN A 162 14.58 -13.09 -23.90
C ASN A 162 14.73 -11.56 -23.88
N ILE A 163 14.18 -10.90 -22.89
CA ILE A 163 14.45 -9.47 -22.67
C ILE A 163 15.50 -9.24 -21.61
#